data_da7008ca2358b4a85eadc0901451a5bb
#
_entry.id   da7008ca2358b4a85eadc0901451a5bb
#
_cell.length_a   1.000
_cell.length_b   1.000
_cell.length_c   1.000
_cell.angle_alpha   90.00
_cell.angle_beta   90.00
_cell.angle_gamma   90.00
#
_symmetry.space_group_name_H-M   'P 1'
#
loop_
_entity.id
_entity.type
_entity.pdbx_description
1 polymer ?
#
loop_
_entity_poly.entity_id
_entity_poly.type
_entity_poly.pdbx_seq_one_letter_code
_entity_poly.pdbx_strand_id
1 'polypeptide(L)'
;MRTVLTLMLVALLAVCSTSIAAKTAGEDNGPNTDDTPFSSYTATSPSVSGNTWSLTVVMDQAVKDNNTTFEITTQICLNSGVCDPPVVQQVTIEELTHTTSLTPPQDHSYVNWRVKAMYEDDTSEFFPQGAWYTVWSSCYQDGGVYYGVDADGESCGEEEDDEGFLPGFTLIPALTAVGLAIAVARRD
;
A
#
# COMPACT_ATOMS: atom_id res chain seq x y z
N MET A 1 -11.38 52.09 -18.19
CA MET A 1 -10.10 51.38 -18.01
C MET A 1 -10.03 50.49 -16.75
N ARG A 2 -10.52 50.96 -15.59
CA ARG A 2 -10.48 50.13 -14.34
C ARG A 2 -11.31 48.85 -14.40
N THR A 3 -12.48 48.87 -15.01
CA THR A 3 -13.39 47.72 -15.14
C THR A 3 -12.85 46.63 -16.08
N VAL A 4 -12.14 47.02 -17.14
CA VAL A 4 -11.53 46.05 -18.11
C VAL A 4 -10.32 45.34 -17.47
N LEU A 5 -9.55 46.05 -16.64
CA LEU A 5 -8.40 45.48 -15.93
C LEU A 5 -8.84 44.45 -14.87
N THR A 6 -9.95 44.71 -14.19
CA THR A 6 -10.52 43.81 -13.18
C THR A 6 -11.07 42.53 -13.83
N LEU A 7 -11.73 42.65 -14.99
CA LEU A 7 -12.22 41.49 -15.75
C LEU A 7 -11.10 40.63 -16.31
N MET A 8 -9.99 41.22 -16.76
CA MET A 8 -8.81 40.47 -17.19
C MET A 8 -8.12 39.74 -16.05
N LEU A 9 -8.06 40.34 -14.85
CA LEU A 9 -7.44 39.68 -13.68
C LEU A 9 -8.26 38.48 -13.20
N VAL A 10 -9.61 38.60 -13.22
CA VAL A 10 -10.49 37.48 -12.85
C VAL A 10 -10.44 36.33 -13.88
N ALA A 11 -10.31 36.65 -15.17
CA ALA A 11 -10.15 35.65 -16.22
C ALA A 11 -8.79 34.93 -16.14
N LEU A 12 -7.72 35.58 -15.67
CA LEU A 12 -6.41 34.97 -15.53
C LEU A 12 -6.34 33.99 -14.34
N LEU A 13 -7.14 34.20 -13.29
CA LEU A 13 -7.22 33.35 -12.11
C LEU A 13 -8.05 32.07 -12.37
N ALA A 14 -8.92 32.06 -13.38
CA ALA A 14 -9.77 30.92 -13.72
C ALA A 14 -9.06 29.82 -14.55
N VAL A 15 -7.85 30.06 -15.06
CA VAL A 15 -7.14 29.14 -15.98
C VAL A 15 -6.12 28.24 -15.25
N CYS A 16 -5.87 28.44 -13.95
CA CYS A 16 -4.88 27.65 -13.19
C CYS A 16 -5.47 26.45 -12.42
N SER A 17 -6.62 25.93 -12.85
CA SER A 17 -7.07 24.62 -12.36
C SER A 17 -6.48 23.51 -13.24
N THR A 18 -5.18 23.29 -13.15
CA THR A 18 -4.62 22.01 -13.58
C THR A 18 -5.13 20.97 -12.62
N SER A 19 -6.21 20.28 -12.98
CA SER A 19 -6.56 19.00 -12.35
C SER A 19 -5.41 18.05 -12.62
N ILE A 20 -4.51 17.90 -11.66
CA ILE A 20 -3.59 16.78 -11.61
C ILE A 20 -4.53 15.58 -11.47
N ALA A 21 -4.73 14.82 -12.56
CA ALA A 21 -5.39 13.54 -12.49
C ALA A 21 -4.53 12.70 -11.53
N ALA A 22 -5.03 12.46 -10.33
CA ALA A 22 -4.40 11.54 -9.39
C ALA A 22 -4.31 10.20 -10.12
N LYS A 23 -3.08 9.71 -10.35
CA LYS A 23 -2.85 8.40 -10.92
C LYS A 23 -3.41 7.40 -9.90
N THR A 24 -4.29 6.51 -10.34
CA THR A 24 -4.99 5.58 -9.46
C THR A 24 -3.98 4.61 -8.84
N ALA A 25 -4.08 4.37 -7.54
CA ALA A 25 -3.33 3.31 -6.87
C ALA A 25 -3.61 1.94 -7.52
N GLY A 26 -2.68 1.02 -7.40
CA GLY A 26 -2.88 -0.35 -7.86
C GLY A 26 -4.10 -0.98 -7.18
N GLU A 27 -4.85 -1.78 -7.92
CA GLU A 27 -6.02 -2.50 -7.41
C GLU A 27 -5.63 -3.94 -7.09
N ASP A 28 -6.01 -4.41 -5.89
CA ASP A 28 -5.80 -5.79 -5.49
C ASP A 28 -6.55 -6.74 -6.42
N ASN A 29 -5.90 -7.83 -6.78
CA ASN A 29 -6.50 -8.90 -7.57
C ASN A 29 -6.51 -10.18 -6.73
N GLY A 30 -7.69 -10.66 -6.39
CA GLY A 30 -7.92 -11.86 -5.60
C GLY A 30 -8.71 -12.93 -6.35
N PRO A 31 -8.78 -14.15 -5.80
CA PRO A 31 -9.54 -15.24 -6.40
C PRO A 31 -11.06 -15.01 -6.35
N ASN A 32 -11.73 -15.40 -7.43
CA ASN A 32 -13.11 -15.83 -7.34
C ASN A 32 -13.12 -17.26 -6.80
N THR A 33 -13.64 -17.46 -5.60
CA THR A 33 -13.60 -18.78 -4.94
C THR A 33 -14.39 -19.84 -5.65
N ASP A 34 -15.40 -19.47 -6.46
CA ASP A 34 -16.19 -20.43 -7.26
C ASP A 34 -15.33 -21.14 -8.33
N ASP A 35 -14.19 -20.55 -8.71
CA ASP A 35 -13.28 -21.07 -9.73
C ASP A 35 -12.00 -21.69 -9.12
N THR A 36 -12.00 -21.99 -7.82
CA THR A 36 -10.80 -22.45 -7.10
C THR A 36 -11.11 -23.67 -6.22
N PRO A 37 -10.09 -24.46 -5.80
CA PRO A 37 -10.25 -25.59 -4.88
C PRO A 37 -10.30 -25.16 -3.41
N PHE A 38 -10.52 -23.87 -3.12
CA PHE A 38 -10.65 -23.35 -1.75
C PHE A 38 -11.90 -22.49 -1.59
N SER A 39 -12.56 -22.66 -0.44
CA SER A 39 -13.87 -22.06 -0.12
C SER A 39 -13.75 -20.59 0.28
N SER A 40 -12.57 -20.20 0.80
CA SER A 40 -12.32 -18.82 1.19
C SER A 40 -10.83 -18.52 1.28
N TYR A 41 -10.50 -17.23 1.27
CA TYR A 41 -9.17 -16.74 1.56
C TYR A 41 -9.25 -15.40 2.31
N THR A 42 -8.17 -15.06 2.99
CA THR A 42 -7.95 -13.74 3.59
C THR A 42 -6.48 -13.39 3.43
N ALA A 43 -6.21 -12.23 2.85
CA ALA A 43 -4.87 -11.66 2.77
C ALA A 43 -4.85 -10.31 3.49
N THR A 44 -3.74 -9.99 4.16
CA THR A 44 -3.55 -8.64 4.73
C THR A 44 -3.49 -7.64 3.57
N SER A 45 -4.46 -6.72 3.50
CA SER A 45 -4.53 -5.68 2.47
C SER A 45 -4.88 -4.33 3.12
N PRO A 46 -4.15 -3.28 2.72
CA PRO A 46 -2.93 -3.30 1.89
C PRO A 46 -1.76 -3.99 2.59
N SER A 47 -0.71 -4.35 1.84
CA SER A 47 0.55 -4.79 2.45
C SER A 47 1.34 -3.57 2.92
N VAL A 48 1.84 -3.62 4.17
CA VAL A 48 2.59 -2.50 4.77
C VAL A 48 4.06 -2.87 4.86
N SER A 49 4.94 -1.97 4.42
CA SER A 49 6.38 -2.14 4.43
C SER A 49 6.90 -2.41 5.85
N GLY A 50 7.74 -3.43 6.01
CA GLY A 50 8.31 -3.80 7.31
C GLY A 50 7.35 -4.51 8.27
N ASN A 51 6.05 -4.55 7.99
CA ASN A 51 5.05 -5.20 8.82
C ASN A 51 4.76 -6.63 8.33
N THR A 52 4.19 -7.46 9.18
CA THR A 52 3.81 -8.82 8.81
C THR A 52 2.62 -8.80 7.85
N TRP A 53 2.84 -9.30 6.63
CA TRP A 53 1.78 -9.66 5.70
C TRP A 53 1.43 -11.14 5.90
N SER A 54 0.14 -11.46 5.93
CA SER A 54 -0.36 -12.82 6.16
C SER A 54 -1.38 -13.20 5.10
N LEU A 55 -1.35 -14.48 4.73
CA LEU A 55 -2.32 -15.11 3.84
C LEU A 55 -2.87 -16.37 4.51
N THR A 56 -4.19 -16.47 4.54
CA THR A 56 -4.92 -17.67 4.96
C THR A 56 -5.79 -18.14 3.80
N VAL A 57 -5.70 -19.43 3.47
CA VAL A 57 -6.52 -20.09 2.45
C VAL A 57 -7.21 -21.28 3.10
N VAL A 58 -8.53 -21.39 2.94
CA VAL A 58 -9.32 -22.51 3.47
C VAL A 58 -9.67 -23.47 2.33
N MET A 59 -9.12 -24.68 2.36
CA MET A 59 -9.38 -25.71 1.37
C MET A 59 -10.84 -26.17 1.43
N ASP A 60 -11.43 -26.50 0.28
CA ASP A 60 -12.74 -27.14 0.27
C ASP A 60 -12.69 -28.55 0.84
N GLN A 61 -13.72 -28.93 1.60
CA GLN A 61 -13.79 -30.27 2.21
C GLN A 61 -13.73 -31.38 1.16
N ALA A 62 -14.46 -31.23 0.04
CA ALA A 62 -14.44 -32.22 -1.04
C ALA A 62 -13.04 -32.37 -1.70
N VAL A 63 -12.27 -31.29 -1.74
CA VAL A 63 -10.89 -31.29 -2.25
C VAL A 63 -9.96 -32.00 -1.27
N LYS A 64 -10.13 -31.77 0.03
CA LYS A 64 -9.43 -32.49 1.10
C LYS A 64 -9.70 -33.98 1.07
N ASP A 65 -10.97 -34.38 0.91
CA ASP A 65 -11.41 -35.77 0.87
C ASP A 65 -10.83 -36.53 -0.33
N ASN A 66 -10.42 -35.83 -1.38
CA ASN A 66 -9.71 -36.34 -2.54
C ASN A 66 -8.16 -36.33 -2.39
N ASN A 67 -7.65 -36.28 -1.16
CA ASN A 67 -6.20 -36.27 -0.84
C ASN A 67 -5.39 -35.15 -1.53
N THR A 68 -6.04 -34.05 -1.89
CA THR A 68 -5.34 -32.90 -2.45
C THR A 68 -4.55 -32.17 -1.37
N THR A 69 -3.36 -31.66 -1.73
CA THR A 69 -2.53 -30.81 -0.88
C THR A 69 -2.26 -29.47 -1.53
N PHE A 70 -2.00 -28.43 -0.72
CA PHE A 70 -1.69 -27.08 -1.21
C PHE A 70 -0.24 -26.70 -0.93
N GLU A 71 0.37 -26.07 -1.91
CA GLU A 71 1.63 -25.34 -1.80
C GLU A 71 1.34 -23.86 -2.11
N ILE A 72 1.75 -22.97 -1.22
CA ILE A 72 1.59 -21.53 -1.40
C ILE A 72 2.92 -20.94 -1.85
N THR A 73 2.92 -20.22 -2.96
CA THR A 73 4.08 -19.51 -3.49
C THR A 73 3.81 -18.02 -3.44
N THR A 74 4.78 -17.24 -2.97
CA THR A 74 4.75 -15.78 -3.01
C THR A 74 5.89 -15.21 -3.83
N GLN A 75 5.73 -13.96 -4.26
CA GLN A 75 6.75 -13.18 -4.96
C GLN A 75 6.60 -11.72 -4.56
N ILE A 76 7.67 -11.06 -4.17
CA ILE A 76 7.66 -9.63 -3.85
C ILE A 76 8.17 -8.87 -5.06
N CYS A 77 7.46 -7.81 -5.43
CA CYS A 77 7.87 -6.90 -6.50
C CYS A 77 8.17 -5.52 -5.93
N LEU A 78 9.27 -4.93 -6.39
CA LEU A 78 9.84 -3.70 -5.85
C LEU A 78 9.46 -2.48 -6.69
N ASN A 79 9.62 -1.29 -6.14
CA ASN A 79 9.41 0.00 -6.81
C ASN A 79 10.27 0.18 -8.07
N SER A 80 11.36 -0.56 -8.18
CA SER A 80 12.19 -0.62 -9.39
C SER A 80 11.53 -1.33 -10.58
N GLY A 81 10.36 -1.96 -10.37
CA GLY A 81 9.70 -2.83 -11.35
C GLY A 81 10.29 -4.23 -11.44
N VAL A 82 11.26 -4.56 -10.59
CA VAL A 82 11.88 -5.90 -10.54
C VAL A 82 11.17 -6.71 -9.46
N CYS A 83 10.85 -7.97 -9.78
CA CYS A 83 10.31 -8.90 -8.80
C CYS A 83 11.38 -9.91 -8.39
N ASP A 84 11.41 -10.23 -7.10
CA ASP A 84 12.24 -11.30 -6.57
C ASP A 84 11.85 -12.67 -7.16
N PRO A 85 12.74 -13.67 -7.15
CA PRO A 85 12.34 -15.02 -7.50
C PRO A 85 11.18 -15.51 -6.64
N PRO A 86 10.19 -16.24 -7.22
CA PRO A 86 9.12 -16.82 -6.44
C PRO A 86 9.63 -17.79 -5.36
N VAL A 87 9.04 -17.71 -4.18
CA VAL A 87 9.41 -18.52 -3.00
C VAL A 87 8.22 -19.36 -2.57
N VAL A 88 8.43 -20.67 -2.48
CA VAL A 88 7.47 -21.58 -1.81
C VAL A 88 7.52 -21.31 -0.32
N GLN A 89 6.39 -20.97 0.26
CA GLN A 89 6.29 -20.58 1.65
C GLN A 89 6.15 -21.79 2.58
N GLN A 90 6.63 -21.63 3.80
CA GLN A 90 6.26 -22.54 4.87
C GLN A 90 4.81 -22.23 5.29
N VAL A 91 4.00 -23.27 5.38
CA VAL A 91 2.57 -23.18 5.66
C VAL A 91 2.25 -23.87 6.96
N THR A 92 1.58 -23.18 7.88
CA THR A 92 0.93 -23.82 9.03
C THR A 92 -0.42 -24.35 8.58
N ILE A 93 -0.69 -25.63 8.82
CA ILE A 93 -1.92 -26.30 8.41
C ILE A 93 -2.70 -26.71 9.65
N GLU A 94 -3.91 -26.19 9.76
CA GLU A 94 -4.89 -26.54 10.79
C GLU A 94 -6.19 -26.97 10.10
N GLU A 95 -6.44 -28.29 10.08
CA GLU A 95 -7.58 -28.93 9.40
C GLU A 95 -7.62 -28.58 7.89
N LEU A 96 -8.48 -27.62 7.50
CA LEU A 96 -8.62 -27.13 6.12
C LEU A 96 -7.88 -25.81 5.89
N THR A 97 -7.41 -25.19 6.96
CA THR A 97 -6.84 -23.84 6.94
C THR A 97 -5.33 -23.90 6.72
N HIS A 98 -4.86 -23.19 5.73
CA HIS A 98 -3.47 -23.05 5.35
C HIS A 98 -3.05 -21.60 5.55
N THR A 99 -2.14 -21.34 6.50
CA THR A 99 -1.69 -19.98 6.82
C THR A 99 -0.19 -19.83 6.58
N THR A 100 0.18 -18.73 5.94
CA THR A 100 1.58 -18.31 5.79
C THR A 100 1.72 -16.81 6.05
N SER A 101 2.96 -16.37 6.31
CA SER A 101 3.27 -14.95 6.50
C SER A 101 4.68 -14.62 6.02
N LEU A 102 4.89 -13.36 5.67
CA LEU A 102 6.18 -12.78 5.32
C LEU A 102 6.22 -11.30 5.72
N THR A 103 7.39 -10.69 5.68
CA THR A 103 7.55 -9.25 5.92
C THR A 103 8.11 -8.61 4.65
N PRO A 104 7.30 -7.82 3.93
CA PRO A 104 7.76 -7.13 2.73
C PRO A 104 8.80 -6.06 3.07
N PRO A 105 9.83 -5.83 2.21
CA PRO A 105 10.80 -4.77 2.40
C PRO A 105 10.18 -3.37 2.21
N GLN A 106 10.93 -2.33 2.60
CA GLN A 106 10.47 -0.94 2.57
C GLN A 106 10.14 -0.41 1.17
N ASP A 107 10.74 -0.97 0.15
CA ASP A 107 10.61 -0.55 -1.24
C ASP A 107 9.72 -1.47 -2.09
N HIS A 108 8.88 -2.32 -1.45
CA HIS A 108 7.99 -3.19 -2.19
C HIS A 108 6.80 -2.42 -2.76
N SER A 109 6.40 -2.78 -3.98
CA SER A 109 5.20 -2.26 -4.63
C SER A 109 3.98 -3.14 -4.37
N TYR A 110 4.18 -4.46 -4.40
CA TYR A 110 3.12 -5.44 -4.14
C TYR A 110 3.66 -6.82 -3.80
N VAL A 111 2.80 -7.61 -3.17
CA VAL A 111 3.00 -9.04 -2.91
C VAL A 111 2.13 -9.84 -3.86
N ASN A 112 2.75 -10.66 -4.70
CA ASN A 112 2.10 -11.66 -5.50
C ASN A 112 1.98 -12.97 -4.73
N TRP A 113 0.90 -13.70 -4.94
CA TRP A 113 0.73 -15.02 -4.37
C TRP A 113 -0.09 -15.93 -5.29
N ARG A 114 0.10 -17.24 -5.14
CA ARG A 114 -0.67 -18.27 -5.82
C ARG A 114 -0.66 -19.56 -5.03
N VAL A 115 -1.66 -20.40 -5.27
CA VAL A 115 -1.77 -21.74 -4.71
C VAL A 115 -1.50 -22.76 -5.81
N LYS A 116 -0.70 -23.77 -5.51
CA LYS A 116 -0.57 -24.99 -6.33
C LYS A 116 -1.32 -26.10 -5.62
N ALA A 117 -2.39 -26.60 -6.24
CA ALA A 117 -3.04 -27.82 -5.81
C ALA A 117 -2.30 -29.03 -6.40
N MET A 118 -1.97 -30.00 -5.55
CA MET A 118 -1.35 -31.27 -5.93
C MET A 118 -2.35 -32.39 -5.64
N TYR A 119 -2.74 -33.11 -6.67
CA TYR A 119 -3.79 -34.13 -6.62
C TYR A 119 -3.20 -35.52 -6.36
N GLU A 120 -4.07 -36.47 -5.96
CA GLU A 120 -3.69 -37.86 -5.64
C GLU A 120 -3.03 -38.60 -6.82
N ASP A 121 -3.34 -38.23 -8.06
CA ASP A 121 -2.78 -38.80 -9.28
C ASP A 121 -1.44 -38.19 -9.72
N ASP A 122 -0.77 -37.47 -8.83
CA ASP A 122 0.49 -36.74 -9.07
C ASP A 122 0.35 -35.58 -10.09
N THR A 123 -0.85 -35.24 -10.53
CA THR A 123 -1.07 -34.00 -11.31
C THR A 123 -1.13 -32.78 -10.41
N SER A 124 -0.94 -31.61 -10.99
CA SER A 124 -1.02 -30.35 -10.23
C SER A 124 -1.52 -29.20 -11.08
N GLU A 125 -2.13 -28.23 -10.43
CA GLU A 125 -2.67 -27.03 -11.06
C GLU A 125 -2.37 -25.78 -10.23
N PHE A 126 -2.12 -24.66 -10.90
CA PHE A 126 -1.92 -23.37 -10.22
C PHE A 126 -3.20 -22.53 -10.24
N PHE A 127 -3.44 -21.85 -9.14
CA PHE A 127 -4.50 -20.86 -8.97
C PHE A 127 -3.88 -19.51 -8.56
N PRO A 128 -4.01 -18.45 -9.43
CA PRO A 128 -4.61 -18.49 -10.76
C PRO A 128 -3.71 -19.20 -11.79
N GLN A 129 -4.31 -19.66 -12.88
CA GLN A 129 -3.57 -20.21 -14.01
C GLN A 129 -2.85 -19.10 -14.79
N GLY A 130 -1.54 -19.22 -14.94
CA GLY A 130 -0.72 -18.34 -15.79
C GLY A 130 -0.55 -16.90 -15.29
N ALA A 131 -1.02 -16.59 -14.07
CA ALA A 131 -0.97 -15.26 -13.46
C ALA A 131 -0.67 -15.35 -11.96
N TRP A 132 -0.85 -14.22 -11.25
CA TRP A 132 -0.74 -14.09 -9.80
C TRP A 132 -1.96 -13.37 -9.25
N TYR A 133 -2.35 -13.71 -8.04
CA TYR A 133 -3.12 -12.84 -7.19
C TYR A 133 -2.16 -11.80 -6.62
N THR A 134 -2.64 -10.58 -6.41
CA THR A 134 -1.78 -9.45 -6.06
C THR A 134 -2.40 -8.63 -4.95
N VAL A 135 -1.61 -8.28 -3.95
CA VAL A 135 -1.96 -7.30 -2.92
C VAL A 135 -0.96 -6.15 -3.00
N TRP A 136 -1.47 -4.94 -3.22
CA TRP A 136 -0.64 -3.76 -3.34
C TRP A 136 -0.16 -3.23 -1.98
N SER A 137 0.97 -2.54 -2.02
CA SER A 137 1.52 -1.85 -0.86
C SER A 137 0.63 -0.66 -0.47
N SER A 138 0.56 -0.38 0.83
CA SER A 138 -0.07 0.84 1.34
C SER A 138 0.64 2.10 0.86
N CYS A 139 1.94 1.99 0.54
CA CYS A 139 2.72 3.02 -0.11
C CYS A 139 3.80 2.42 -1.01
N TYR A 140 3.85 2.85 -2.27
CA TYR A 140 4.87 2.43 -3.24
C TYR A 140 5.16 3.55 -4.24
N GLN A 141 6.31 3.47 -4.92
CA GLN A 141 6.73 4.44 -5.92
C GLN A 141 6.66 3.84 -7.33
N ASP A 142 6.14 4.62 -8.29
CA ASP A 142 6.21 4.32 -9.72
C ASP A 142 6.49 5.61 -10.51
N GLY A 143 7.58 5.60 -11.29
CA GLY A 143 7.97 6.74 -12.11
C GLY A 143 8.25 8.03 -11.32
N GLY A 144 8.69 7.93 -10.08
CA GLY A 144 8.99 9.08 -9.20
C GLY A 144 7.80 9.65 -8.46
N VAL A 145 6.62 9.04 -8.56
CA VAL A 145 5.40 9.42 -7.85
C VAL A 145 5.03 8.32 -6.88
N TYR A 146 4.56 8.70 -5.69
CA TYR A 146 4.11 7.76 -4.67
C TYR A 146 2.61 7.51 -4.74
N TYR A 147 2.20 6.27 -4.52
CA TYR A 147 0.84 5.75 -4.62
C TYR A 147 0.52 4.89 -3.41
N GLY A 148 -0.77 4.74 -3.12
CA GLY A 148 -1.29 3.93 -2.04
C GLY A 148 -2.04 4.79 -1.02
N VAL A 149 -2.62 4.15 -0.01
CA VAL A 149 -3.45 4.83 1.00
C VAL A 149 -2.63 5.68 1.98
N ASP A 150 -1.34 5.35 2.13
CA ASP A 150 -0.41 6.05 3.02
C ASP A 150 0.54 6.99 2.23
N ALA A 151 0.27 7.20 0.93
CA ALA A 151 1.05 8.10 0.09
C ALA A 151 0.40 9.47 -0.03
N ASP A 152 1.20 10.53 -0.02
CA ASP A 152 0.77 11.90 -0.29
C ASP A 152 1.06 12.37 -1.73
N GLY A 153 1.64 11.48 -2.56
CA GLY A 153 2.09 11.74 -3.93
C GLY A 153 3.55 12.14 -4.03
N GLU A 154 4.18 12.61 -2.97
CA GLU A 154 5.58 13.04 -2.89
C GLU A 154 6.42 12.10 -2.03
N SER A 155 5.79 11.45 -1.05
CA SER A 155 6.42 10.51 -0.12
C SER A 155 5.43 9.42 0.32
N CYS A 156 5.96 8.37 0.94
CA CYS A 156 5.21 7.56 1.89
C CYS A 156 5.11 8.37 3.17
N GLY A 157 3.90 8.60 3.69
CA GLY A 157 3.73 9.29 4.96
C GLY A 157 4.71 8.68 5.97
N GLU A 158 5.57 9.50 6.56
CA GLU A 158 6.38 9.05 7.68
C GLU A 158 5.36 8.66 8.75
N GLU A 159 5.40 7.42 9.25
CA GLU A 159 4.89 7.21 10.60
C GLU A 159 5.64 8.25 11.43
N GLU A 160 4.92 9.25 11.93
CA GLU A 160 5.49 10.14 12.93
C GLU A 160 5.91 9.20 14.07
N ASP A 161 7.19 8.78 14.00
CA ASP A 161 7.88 8.31 15.18
C ASP A 161 7.66 9.44 16.18
N ASP A 162 6.80 9.20 17.14
CA ASP A 162 6.51 10.08 18.27
C ASP A 162 7.77 10.17 19.14
N GLU A 163 8.91 10.45 18.45
CA GLU A 163 10.22 10.72 18.98
C GLU A 163 10.18 12.12 19.58
N GLY A 164 9.58 12.13 20.80
CA GLY A 164 10.06 13.06 21.79
C GLY A 164 9.92 14.53 21.40
N PHE A 165 8.74 15.08 21.52
CA PHE A 165 8.57 16.49 21.84
C PHE A 165 9.60 16.86 22.92
N LEU A 166 10.72 17.47 22.47
CA LEU A 166 11.72 18.02 23.38
C LEU A 166 11.02 19.06 24.25
N PRO A 167 10.81 18.84 25.55
CA PRO A 167 10.20 19.81 26.40
C PRO A 167 11.17 20.99 26.59
N GLY A 168 10.93 22.09 25.89
CA GLY A 168 11.73 23.27 26.14
C GLY A 168 11.74 24.39 25.12
N PHE A 169 11.18 24.25 23.93
CA PHE A 169 11.06 25.38 23.01
C PHE A 169 9.63 25.89 22.92
N THR A 170 9.19 26.65 23.93
CA THR A 170 7.98 27.46 23.80
C THR A 170 8.30 28.67 22.93
N LEU A 171 7.63 28.78 21.76
CA LEU A 171 7.69 29.92 20.83
C LEU A 171 7.08 31.22 21.41
N ILE A 172 7.23 31.50 22.71
CA ILE A 172 6.66 32.69 23.35
C ILE A 172 7.57 33.95 23.32
N PRO A 173 8.87 33.94 22.97
CA PRO A 173 9.59 35.23 22.97
C PRO A 173 9.49 36.05 21.69
N ALA A 174 8.98 35.51 20.56
CA ALA A 174 9.01 36.30 19.30
C ALA A 174 7.89 37.35 19.18
N LEU A 175 6.78 37.19 19.85
CA LEU A 175 5.67 38.18 19.79
C LEU A 175 5.83 39.37 20.76
N THR A 176 6.63 39.25 21.83
CA THR A 176 6.87 40.34 22.76
C THR A 176 7.90 41.35 22.25
N ALA A 177 8.84 40.94 21.37
CA ALA A 177 9.82 41.84 20.80
C ALA A 177 9.22 42.84 19.76
N VAL A 178 8.22 42.43 19.01
CA VAL A 178 7.54 43.29 18.01
C VAL A 178 6.62 44.31 18.70
N GLY A 179 5.98 43.94 19.81
CA GLY A 179 5.13 44.84 20.59
C GLY A 179 5.88 45.99 21.25
N LEU A 180 7.13 45.77 21.69
CA LEU A 180 7.94 46.81 22.33
C LEU A 180 8.51 47.81 21.31
N ALA A 181 8.84 47.36 20.08
CA ALA A 181 9.35 48.26 19.03
C ALA A 181 8.30 49.28 18.55
N ILE A 182 7.02 48.91 18.55
CA ILE A 182 5.92 49.84 18.16
C ILE A 182 5.62 50.86 19.27
N ALA A 183 5.83 50.49 20.53
CA ALA A 183 5.58 51.40 21.65
C ALA A 183 6.64 52.54 21.77
N VAL A 184 7.89 52.26 21.36
CA VAL A 184 8.99 53.25 21.39
C VAL A 184 8.92 54.22 20.20
N ALA A 185 8.47 53.78 19.02
CA ALA A 185 8.36 54.60 17.82
C ALA A 185 7.19 55.64 17.88
N ARG A 186 6.34 55.59 18.90
CA ARG A 186 5.18 56.52 19.08
C ARG A 186 5.41 57.62 20.10
N ARG A 187 6.63 57.80 20.56
CA ARG A 187 6.98 58.77 21.63
C ARG A 187 7.94 59.89 21.20
N ASP A 188 8.18 60.05 19.90
CA ASP A 188 8.88 61.22 19.33
C ASP A 188 7.96 62.02 18.42
#